data_b415f11f91be56861934152ce8324ebf
#
_entry.id   b415f11f91be56861934152ce8324ebf
#
_cell.length_a   1.000
_cell.length_b   1.000
_cell.length_c   1.000
_cell.angle_alpha   90.00
_cell.angle_beta   90.00
_cell.angle_gamma   90.00
#
_symmetry.space_group_name_H-M   'P 1'
#
loop_
_entity.id
_entity.type
_entity.pdbx_description
1 polymer ?
#
loop_
_entity_poly.entity_id
_entity_poly.type
_entity_poly.pdbx_seq_one_letter_code
_entity_poly.pdbx_strand_id
1 'polypeptide(L)'
;MQKKQAVAHVVGHGLCSVRRACRYLGVHRSTYRYRAKPLAPKQIQLHQRMVALSWQHPRYGYRRIRALLAQEGWSVSRKQVQRVRRKEGLKVRPKPQKIPRQGVSTGLPTQAPEPNQVWTWDFIFDRTNKGSTLKMLTMLDEYSRRCLAIRVERQIQSEHVLFTLWQAMTTDGIPRYIRSDNGSEFIAQKIQTWLRENQIRTRYIDPGSPRQNGYIESFHSRFRDECLNREWLLNLREARVVIEDWRQHDNEERPHSRLGYLTPETFLANQKVSPEVGQNR
;
A
#
# COMPACT_ATOMS: atom_id res chain seq x y z
N MET A 1 24.47 -10.36 -25.49
CA MET A 1 24.43 -9.48 -26.67
C MET A 1 25.81 -9.35 -27.31
N GLN A 2 26.83 -8.93 -26.56
CA GLN A 2 28.20 -8.70 -27.06
C GLN A 2 28.83 -9.88 -27.85
N LYS A 3 28.74 -11.10 -27.30
CA LYS A 3 29.34 -12.29 -28.01
C LYS A 3 28.71 -12.57 -29.38
N LYS A 4 27.39 -12.34 -29.52
CA LYS A 4 26.68 -12.53 -30.79
C LYS A 4 27.10 -11.49 -31.85
N GLN A 5 27.29 -10.24 -31.38
CA GLN A 5 27.83 -9.16 -32.25
C GLN A 5 29.26 -9.43 -32.65
N ALA A 6 30.11 -9.93 -31.73
CA ALA A 6 31.47 -10.34 -32.02
C ALA A 6 31.52 -11.46 -33.09
N VAL A 7 30.66 -12.49 -33.01
CA VAL A 7 30.54 -13.52 -34.06
C VAL A 7 30.16 -12.89 -35.39
N ALA A 8 29.16 -12.00 -35.39
CA ALA A 8 28.71 -11.33 -36.61
C ALA A 8 29.81 -10.47 -37.24
N HIS A 9 30.58 -9.75 -36.43
CA HIS A 9 31.73 -8.94 -36.90
C HIS A 9 32.80 -9.80 -37.56
N VAL A 10 33.29 -10.84 -36.89
CA VAL A 10 34.34 -11.74 -37.40
C VAL A 10 33.92 -12.43 -38.70
N VAL A 11 32.66 -12.85 -38.80
CA VAL A 11 32.11 -13.48 -40.01
C VAL A 11 31.91 -12.47 -41.13
N GLY A 12 31.41 -11.26 -40.81
CA GLY A 12 31.19 -10.19 -41.80
C GLY A 12 32.49 -9.68 -42.45
N HIS A 13 33.60 -9.73 -41.71
CA HIS A 13 34.94 -9.40 -42.27
C HIS A 13 35.65 -10.59 -42.94
N GLY A 14 34.98 -11.70 -43.14
CA GLY A 14 35.55 -12.87 -43.83
C GLY A 14 36.66 -13.58 -43.07
N LEU A 15 36.91 -13.26 -41.80
CA LEU A 15 38.04 -13.80 -41.01
C LEU A 15 37.91 -15.29 -40.71
N CYS A 16 36.71 -15.80 -40.57
CA CYS A 16 36.47 -17.24 -40.48
C CYS A 16 34.96 -17.59 -40.62
N SER A 17 34.69 -18.90 -40.79
CA SER A 17 33.31 -19.40 -40.89
C SER A 17 32.51 -19.23 -39.59
N VAL A 18 31.18 -19.15 -39.71
CA VAL A 18 30.25 -19.10 -38.54
C VAL A 18 30.54 -20.21 -37.54
N ARG A 19 30.85 -21.43 -37.98
CA ARG A 19 31.16 -22.56 -37.13
C ARG A 19 32.43 -22.31 -36.30
N ARG A 20 33.46 -21.77 -36.91
CA ARG A 20 34.77 -21.47 -36.28
C ARG A 20 34.63 -20.27 -35.32
N ALA A 21 33.98 -19.20 -35.73
CA ALA A 21 33.71 -18.03 -34.89
C ALA A 21 32.90 -18.38 -33.64
N CYS A 22 31.82 -19.16 -33.79
CA CYS A 22 31.01 -19.61 -32.67
C CYS A 22 31.79 -20.47 -31.68
N ARG A 23 32.70 -21.36 -32.18
CA ARG A 23 33.57 -22.19 -31.33
C ARG A 23 34.53 -21.32 -30.51
N TYR A 24 35.24 -20.41 -31.14
CA TYR A 24 36.24 -19.54 -30.49
C TYR A 24 35.62 -18.61 -29.48
N LEU A 25 34.44 -18.05 -29.77
CA LEU A 25 33.76 -17.10 -28.86
C LEU A 25 32.85 -17.79 -27.84
N GLY A 26 32.79 -19.12 -27.82
CA GLY A 26 31.97 -19.89 -26.87
C GLY A 26 30.48 -19.55 -27.02
N VAL A 27 29.96 -19.47 -28.25
CA VAL A 27 28.55 -19.23 -28.56
C VAL A 27 27.99 -20.44 -29.31
N HIS A 28 26.88 -20.99 -28.87
CA HIS A 28 26.22 -22.05 -29.61
C HIS A 28 25.65 -21.51 -30.93
N ARG A 29 25.76 -22.26 -32.02
CA ARG A 29 25.29 -21.81 -33.37
C ARG A 29 23.80 -21.49 -33.39
N SER A 30 22.96 -22.25 -32.66
CA SER A 30 21.55 -21.95 -32.55
C SER A 30 21.30 -20.60 -31.88
N THR A 31 22.08 -20.25 -30.83
CA THR A 31 22.02 -18.94 -30.17
C THR A 31 22.41 -17.81 -31.14
N TYR A 32 23.45 -18.00 -31.96
CA TYR A 32 23.84 -17.03 -33.00
C TYR A 32 22.73 -16.84 -34.05
N ARG A 33 22.13 -17.92 -34.55
CA ARG A 33 21.07 -17.91 -35.56
C ARG A 33 19.72 -17.48 -35.03
N TYR A 34 19.50 -17.56 -33.71
CA TYR A 34 18.24 -17.18 -33.11
C TYR A 34 17.84 -15.75 -33.44
N ARG A 35 16.67 -15.57 -34.03
CA ARG A 35 16.00 -14.30 -34.24
C ARG A 35 14.83 -14.25 -33.32
N ALA A 36 14.74 -13.18 -32.47
CA ALA A 36 13.60 -12.98 -31.60
C ALA A 36 12.33 -12.78 -32.47
N LYS A 37 11.27 -13.50 -32.14
CA LYS A 37 9.96 -13.26 -32.76
C LYS A 37 9.47 -11.87 -32.38
N PRO A 38 8.84 -11.12 -33.32
CA PRO A 38 8.14 -9.89 -32.97
C PRO A 38 7.11 -10.15 -31.85
N LEU A 39 6.97 -9.22 -30.95
CA LEU A 39 5.94 -9.32 -29.91
C LEU A 39 4.56 -9.23 -30.56
N ALA A 40 3.63 -10.09 -30.11
CA ALA A 40 2.24 -10.00 -30.55
C ALA A 40 1.63 -8.65 -30.07
N PRO A 41 0.70 -8.05 -30.83
CA PRO A 41 0.08 -6.76 -30.48
C PRO A 41 -0.43 -6.70 -29.03
N LYS A 42 -1.08 -7.78 -28.59
CA LYS A 42 -1.55 -7.92 -27.17
C LYS A 42 -0.43 -7.85 -26.16
N GLN A 43 0.77 -8.37 -26.48
CA GLN A 43 1.94 -8.29 -25.60
C GLN A 43 2.51 -6.88 -25.55
N ILE A 44 2.47 -6.14 -26.66
CA ILE A 44 2.88 -4.74 -26.72
C ILE A 44 1.95 -3.90 -25.84
N GLN A 45 0.63 -4.06 -26.00
CA GLN A 45 -0.38 -3.37 -25.18
C GLN A 45 -0.19 -3.65 -23.68
N LEU A 46 -0.03 -4.92 -23.31
CA LEU A 46 0.24 -5.30 -21.91
C LEU A 46 1.52 -4.64 -21.37
N HIS A 47 2.57 -4.61 -22.17
CA HIS A 47 3.83 -3.96 -21.79
C HIS A 47 3.63 -2.45 -21.54
N GLN A 48 2.97 -1.77 -22.49
CA GLN A 48 2.64 -0.34 -22.37
C GLN A 48 1.78 -0.07 -21.13
N ARG A 49 0.76 -0.91 -20.87
CA ARG A 49 -0.09 -0.75 -19.68
C ARG A 49 0.67 -0.96 -18.37
N MET A 50 1.58 -1.96 -18.31
CA MET A 50 2.46 -2.14 -17.14
C MET A 50 3.33 -0.91 -16.86
N VAL A 51 3.87 -0.30 -17.92
CA VAL A 51 4.68 0.92 -17.78
C VAL A 51 3.83 2.07 -17.31
N ALA A 52 2.66 2.30 -17.92
CA ALA A 52 1.73 3.36 -17.54
C ALA A 52 1.30 3.27 -16.07
N LEU A 53 0.84 2.10 -15.61
CA LEU A 53 0.47 1.86 -14.21
C LEU A 53 1.66 2.05 -13.26
N SER A 54 2.88 1.72 -13.70
CA SER A 54 4.07 1.92 -12.87
C SER A 54 4.45 3.39 -12.73
N TRP A 55 4.14 4.24 -13.72
CA TRP A 55 4.31 5.68 -13.64
C TRP A 55 3.20 6.35 -12.83
N GLN A 56 1.95 5.91 -12.98
CA GLN A 56 0.83 6.38 -12.17
C GLN A 56 1.05 6.10 -10.68
N HIS A 57 1.60 4.91 -10.36
CA HIS A 57 1.83 4.46 -9.00
C HIS A 57 3.31 4.12 -8.73
N PRO A 58 4.21 5.11 -8.70
CA PRO A 58 5.66 4.86 -8.63
C PRO A 58 6.13 4.18 -7.33
N ARG A 59 5.31 4.26 -6.26
CA ARG A 59 5.57 3.58 -4.97
C ARG A 59 5.02 2.16 -4.91
N TYR A 60 4.28 1.70 -5.93
CA TYR A 60 3.76 0.33 -5.95
C TYR A 60 4.80 -0.67 -6.41
N GLY A 61 4.98 -1.73 -5.62
CA GLY A 61 5.78 -2.88 -6.02
C GLY A 61 5.10 -3.71 -7.12
N TYR A 62 5.87 -4.58 -7.79
CA TYR A 62 5.36 -5.44 -8.87
C TYR A 62 4.12 -6.27 -8.52
N ARG A 63 3.92 -6.59 -7.24
CA ARG A 63 2.75 -7.36 -6.77
C ARG A 63 1.46 -6.55 -6.87
N ARG A 64 1.49 -5.25 -6.50
CA ARG A 64 0.34 -4.35 -6.64
C ARG A 64 0.08 -4.01 -8.10
N ILE A 65 1.11 -3.72 -8.90
CA ILE A 65 0.94 -3.51 -10.34
C ILE A 65 0.29 -4.74 -11.00
N ARG A 66 0.69 -5.95 -10.60
CA ARG A 66 0.01 -7.17 -11.07
C ARG A 66 -1.46 -7.22 -10.66
N ALA A 67 -1.78 -6.79 -9.44
CA ALA A 67 -3.17 -6.78 -8.95
C ALA A 67 -4.03 -5.80 -9.77
N LEU A 68 -3.54 -4.59 -10.05
CA LEU A 68 -4.22 -3.63 -10.92
C LEU A 68 -4.44 -4.19 -12.32
N LEU A 69 -3.43 -4.83 -12.91
CA LEU A 69 -3.57 -5.50 -14.21
C LEU A 69 -4.61 -6.61 -14.17
N ALA A 70 -4.69 -7.36 -13.08
CA ALA A 70 -5.71 -8.42 -12.93
C ALA A 70 -7.13 -7.85 -12.83
N GLN A 71 -7.31 -6.70 -12.16
CA GLN A 71 -8.59 -5.97 -12.12
C GLN A 71 -9.02 -5.49 -13.52
N GLU A 72 -8.07 -5.13 -14.38
CA GLU A 72 -8.29 -4.79 -15.78
C GLU A 72 -8.45 -6.02 -16.70
N GLY A 73 -8.52 -7.25 -16.16
CA GLY A 73 -8.69 -8.48 -16.92
C GLY A 73 -7.41 -9.06 -17.56
N TRP A 74 -6.21 -8.52 -17.22
CA TRP A 74 -4.96 -9.07 -17.73
C TRP A 74 -4.49 -10.25 -16.93
N SER A 75 -4.33 -11.41 -17.56
CA SER A 75 -3.66 -12.57 -16.97
C SER A 75 -2.15 -12.47 -17.15
N VAL A 76 -1.42 -12.17 -16.07
CA VAL A 76 0.03 -11.96 -16.09
C VAL A 76 0.71 -12.55 -14.86
N SER A 77 1.87 -13.21 -15.06
CA SER A 77 2.63 -13.78 -13.96
C SER A 77 3.43 -12.72 -13.19
N ARG A 78 3.69 -12.98 -11.89
CA ARG A 78 4.55 -12.11 -11.06
C ARG A 78 5.94 -11.92 -11.66
N LYS A 79 6.53 -12.99 -12.20
CA LYS A 79 7.86 -12.98 -12.84
C LYS A 79 7.89 -12.06 -14.08
N GLN A 80 6.80 -12.07 -14.87
CA GLN A 80 6.71 -11.23 -16.07
C GLN A 80 6.65 -9.74 -15.71
N VAL A 81 5.79 -9.34 -14.77
CA VAL A 81 5.71 -7.95 -14.30
C VAL A 81 7.04 -7.48 -13.70
N GLN A 82 7.67 -8.32 -12.88
CA GLN A 82 8.96 -8.01 -12.28
C GLN A 82 10.06 -7.83 -13.32
N ARG A 83 10.10 -8.69 -14.35
CA ARG A 83 11.08 -8.62 -15.44
C ARG A 83 10.92 -7.35 -16.27
N VAL A 84 9.68 -7.01 -16.66
CA VAL A 84 9.40 -5.78 -17.41
C VAL A 84 9.83 -4.56 -16.60
N ARG A 85 9.35 -4.42 -15.36
CA ARG A 85 9.70 -3.28 -14.50
C ARG A 85 11.21 -3.16 -14.23
N ARG A 86 11.92 -4.30 -14.17
CA ARG A 86 13.38 -4.29 -14.05
C ARG A 86 14.05 -3.75 -15.29
N LYS A 87 13.56 -4.17 -16.48
CA LYS A 87 14.09 -3.74 -17.78
C LYS A 87 13.89 -2.26 -18.01
N GLU A 88 12.72 -1.74 -17.62
CA GLU A 88 12.35 -0.34 -17.77
C GLU A 88 12.85 0.57 -16.61
N GLY A 89 13.67 0.04 -15.68
CA GLY A 89 14.19 0.83 -14.57
C GLY A 89 13.17 1.23 -13.49
N LEU A 90 11.95 0.68 -13.54
CA LEU A 90 10.81 1.04 -12.70
C LEU A 90 10.76 0.28 -11.37
N LYS A 91 11.91 -0.12 -10.83
CA LYS A 91 11.98 -0.75 -9.51
C LYS A 91 11.75 0.27 -8.41
N VAL A 92 10.88 -0.08 -7.45
CA VAL A 92 10.81 0.64 -6.18
C VAL A 92 12.08 0.34 -5.37
N ARG A 93 12.73 1.34 -4.83
CA ARG A 93 13.87 1.15 -3.92
C ARG A 93 13.39 0.40 -2.68
N PRO A 94 14.06 -0.69 -2.28
CA PRO A 94 13.71 -1.36 -1.04
C PRO A 94 13.93 -0.40 0.14
N LYS A 95 13.00 -0.42 1.11
CA LYS A 95 13.24 0.28 2.38
C LYS A 95 14.44 -0.36 3.07
N PRO A 96 15.28 0.41 3.79
CA PRO A 96 16.33 -0.14 4.62
C PRO A 96 15.73 -1.22 5.54
N GLN A 97 16.40 -2.37 5.64
CA GLN A 97 15.97 -3.41 6.58
C GLN A 97 16.10 -2.86 8.00
N LYS A 98 14.98 -2.86 8.72
CA LYS A 98 15.03 -2.60 10.16
C LYS A 98 15.80 -3.75 10.82
N ILE A 99 16.74 -3.41 11.67
CA ILE A 99 17.44 -4.40 12.51
C ILE A 99 16.38 -5.18 13.29
N PRO A 100 16.36 -6.53 13.21
CA PRO A 100 15.41 -7.33 13.96
C PRO A 100 15.59 -7.03 15.46
N ARG A 101 14.53 -6.58 16.12
CA ARG A 101 14.56 -6.43 17.58
C ARG A 101 14.61 -7.83 18.19
N GLN A 102 15.58 -8.09 19.04
CA GLN A 102 15.66 -9.32 19.84
C GLN A 102 14.65 -9.20 21.00
N GLY A 103 13.87 -10.25 21.25
CA GLY A 103 12.92 -10.34 22.35
C GLY A 103 11.63 -11.08 21.95
N VAL A 104 11.03 -11.76 22.92
CA VAL A 104 9.73 -12.44 22.74
C VAL A 104 8.62 -11.41 22.74
N SER A 105 7.76 -11.45 21.71
CA SER A 105 6.57 -10.60 21.66
C SER A 105 5.49 -11.19 22.55
N THR A 106 5.20 -10.59 23.68
CA THR A 106 4.18 -11.03 24.63
C THR A 106 2.74 -10.66 24.26
N GLY A 107 2.52 -9.92 23.19
CA GLY A 107 1.18 -9.54 22.73
C GLY A 107 1.12 -9.44 21.22
N LEU A 108 0.49 -10.42 20.56
CA LEU A 108 0.04 -10.26 19.18
C LEU A 108 -1.16 -9.31 19.17
N PRO A 109 -1.26 -8.36 18.21
CA PRO A 109 -2.49 -7.60 18.03
C PRO A 109 -3.61 -8.59 17.74
N THR A 110 -4.63 -8.63 18.60
CA THR A 110 -5.83 -9.44 18.36
C THR A 110 -6.46 -8.95 17.07
N GLN A 111 -6.55 -9.81 16.08
CA GLN A 111 -7.21 -9.48 14.81
C GLN A 111 -8.70 -9.30 15.10
N ALA A 112 -9.28 -8.17 14.69
CA ALA A 112 -10.71 -7.98 14.72
C ALA A 112 -11.36 -9.01 13.78
N PRO A 113 -12.36 -9.81 14.22
CA PRO A 113 -13.00 -10.82 13.39
C PRO A 113 -14.06 -10.27 12.44
N GLU A 114 -14.57 -9.06 12.69
CA GLU A 114 -15.68 -8.47 11.93
C GLU A 114 -15.51 -6.95 11.80
N PRO A 115 -16.17 -6.30 10.81
CA PRO A 115 -16.18 -4.84 10.69
C PRO A 115 -16.70 -4.17 11.95
N ASN A 116 -16.20 -2.98 12.25
CA ASN A 116 -16.59 -2.17 13.40
C ASN A 116 -16.37 -2.82 14.76
N GLN A 117 -15.64 -3.95 14.83
CA GLN A 117 -15.29 -4.49 16.13
C GLN A 117 -14.21 -3.66 16.82
N VAL A 118 -13.16 -3.29 16.13
CA VAL A 118 -12.07 -2.46 16.68
C VAL A 118 -11.71 -1.38 15.67
N TRP A 119 -11.90 -0.14 16.07
CA TRP A 119 -11.29 0.99 15.38
C TRP A 119 -10.00 1.38 16.09
N THR A 120 -9.02 1.78 15.34
CA THR A 120 -7.77 2.32 15.88
C THR A 120 -7.59 3.75 15.39
N TRP A 121 -7.17 4.61 16.27
CA TRP A 121 -6.85 5.99 15.94
C TRP A 121 -5.45 6.36 16.43
N ASP A 122 -4.86 7.38 15.80
CA ASP A 122 -3.56 7.91 16.19
C ASP A 122 -3.30 9.25 15.51
N PHE A 123 -2.33 10.00 16.04
CA PHE A 123 -1.88 11.24 15.42
C PHE A 123 -0.63 11.03 14.57
N ILE A 124 -0.60 11.72 13.44
CA ILE A 124 0.59 11.87 12.62
C ILE A 124 0.85 13.35 12.35
N PHE A 125 2.11 13.73 12.31
CA PHE A 125 2.52 15.13 12.13
C PHE A 125 3.29 15.29 10.83
N ASP A 126 3.07 16.46 10.18
CA ASP A 126 3.85 16.91 9.04
C ASP A 126 3.93 18.44 9.04
N ARG A 127 4.47 19.00 7.98
CA ARG A 127 4.58 20.46 7.81
C ARG A 127 4.23 20.86 6.38
N THR A 128 3.65 22.06 6.25
CA THR A 128 3.52 22.68 4.94
C THR A 128 4.89 23.10 4.40
N ASN A 129 4.96 23.39 3.12
CA ASN A 129 6.18 23.90 2.48
C ASN A 129 6.75 25.16 3.16
N LYS A 130 5.89 25.97 3.78
CA LYS A 130 6.27 27.17 4.56
C LYS A 130 6.62 26.86 6.03
N GLY A 131 6.72 25.58 6.41
CA GLY A 131 7.09 25.14 7.77
C GLY A 131 5.95 25.13 8.79
N SER A 132 4.72 25.51 8.43
CA SER A 132 3.57 25.46 9.35
C SER A 132 3.21 24.02 9.68
N THR A 133 2.99 23.73 10.95
CA THR A 133 2.63 22.39 11.43
C THR A 133 1.28 21.94 10.87
N LEU A 134 1.22 20.68 10.48
CA LEU A 134 0.01 19.93 10.17
C LEU A 134 -0.09 18.77 11.20
N LYS A 135 -1.15 18.79 12.00
CA LYS A 135 -1.53 17.68 12.89
C LYS A 135 -2.69 16.93 12.26
N MET A 136 -2.57 15.63 12.13
CA MET A 136 -3.56 14.79 11.48
C MET A 136 -4.01 13.70 12.43
N LEU A 137 -5.33 13.61 12.67
CA LEU A 137 -5.97 12.49 13.33
C LEU A 137 -6.38 11.47 12.28
N THR A 138 -5.90 10.24 12.40
CA THR A 138 -6.24 9.13 11.51
C THR A 138 -7.09 8.10 12.24
N MET A 139 -8.13 7.58 11.59
CA MET A 139 -9.00 6.53 12.12
C MET A 139 -9.12 5.38 11.12
N LEU A 140 -8.97 4.16 11.59
CA LEU A 140 -9.00 2.93 10.78
C LEU A 140 -9.88 1.87 11.40
N ASP A 141 -10.61 1.13 10.59
CA ASP A 141 -11.17 -0.15 10.98
C ASP A 141 -10.11 -1.25 10.85
N GLU A 142 -9.83 -1.97 11.94
CA GLU A 142 -8.78 -2.99 11.96
C GLU A 142 -9.11 -4.23 11.14
N TYR A 143 -10.38 -4.55 10.92
CA TYR A 143 -10.81 -5.68 10.12
C TYR A 143 -10.62 -5.41 8.63
N SER A 144 -11.29 -4.41 8.12
CA SER A 144 -11.32 -4.08 6.69
C SER A 144 -10.10 -3.30 6.20
N ARG A 145 -9.31 -2.73 7.11
CA ARG A 145 -8.22 -1.77 6.80
C ARG A 145 -8.69 -0.47 6.19
N ARG A 146 -9.99 -0.22 6.18
CA ARG A 146 -10.59 1.01 5.69
C ARG A 146 -10.15 2.19 6.53
N CYS A 147 -9.68 3.23 5.88
CA CYS A 147 -9.41 4.51 6.51
C CYS A 147 -10.71 5.29 6.63
N LEU A 148 -11.26 5.35 7.86
CA LEU A 148 -12.55 5.98 8.16
C LEU A 148 -12.47 7.49 8.06
N ALA A 149 -11.38 8.07 8.59
CA ALA A 149 -11.16 9.51 8.56
C ALA A 149 -9.67 9.87 8.62
N ILE A 150 -9.32 10.99 7.99
CA ILE A 150 -8.07 11.73 8.23
C ILE A 150 -8.44 13.19 8.40
N ARG A 151 -8.49 13.67 9.64
CA ARG A 151 -8.72 15.09 9.92
C ARG A 151 -7.40 15.84 9.97
N VAL A 152 -7.29 16.92 9.22
CA VAL A 152 -6.06 17.74 9.11
C VAL A 152 -6.31 19.13 9.69
N GLU A 153 -5.55 19.48 10.72
CA GLU A 153 -5.62 20.80 11.38
C GLU A 153 -4.21 21.28 11.76
N ARG A 154 -4.09 22.53 12.19
CA ARG A 154 -2.87 23.02 12.84
C ARG A 154 -2.76 22.53 14.28
N GLN A 155 -3.90 22.49 14.96
CA GLN A 155 -4.07 21.97 16.32
C GLN A 155 -5.38 21.16 16.36
N ILE A 156 -5.36 20.05 17.04
CA ILE A 156 -6.54 19.20 17.21
C ILE A 156 -6.84 19.14 18.70
N GLN A 157 -8.04 19.59 19.05
CA GLN A 157 -8.61 19.56 20.40
C GLN A 157 -9.61 18.41 20.52
N SER A 158 -10.08 18.11 21.73
CA SER A 158 -11.04 17.03 22.01
C SER A 158 -12.32 17.14 21.17
N GLU A 159 -12.81 18.36 20.95
CA GLU A 159 -13.99 18.61 20.11
C GLU A 159 -13.79 18.16 18.67
N HIS A 160 -12.60 18.39 18.14
CA HIS A 160 -12.25 17.94 16.79
C HIS A 160 -12.21 16.41 16.70
N VAL A 161 -11.70 15.75 17.73
CA VAL A 161 -11.67 14.28 17.81
C VAL A 161 -13.08 13.73 17.87
N LEU A 162 -13.92 14.25 18.79
CA LEU A 162 -15.32 13.83 18.97
C LEU A 162 -16.17 14.03 17.72
N PHE A 163 -16.01 15.19 17.07
CA PHE A 163 -16.73 15.48 15.82
C PHE A 163 -16.32 14.51 14.71
N THR A 164 -15.03 14.23 14.57
CA THR A 164 -14.53 13.29 13.56
C THR A 164 -15.02 11.88 13.82
N LEU A 165 -15.02 11.46 15.08
CA LEU A 165 -15.54 10.16 15.47
C LEU A 165 -17.04 10.06 15.21
N TRP A 166 -17.82 11.07 15.56
CA TRP A 166 -19.26 11.12 15.29
C TRP A 166 -19.55 11.03 13.79
N GLN A 167 -18.82 11.78 12.94
CA GLN A 167 -18.95 11.68 11.49
C GLN A 167 -18.65 10.27 10.98
N ALA A 168 -17.55 9.67 11.43
CA ALA A 168 -17.19 8.30 11.04
C ALA A 168 -18.28 7.29 11.48
N MET A 169 -18.82 7.43 12.68
CA MET A 169 -19.89 6.56 13.17
C MET A 169 -21.19 6.69 12.37
N THR A 170 -21.51 7.89 11.92
CA THR A 170 -22.71 8.12 11.10
C THR A 170 -22.62 7.44 9.74
N THR A 171 -21.40 7.34 9.18
CA THR A 171 -21.17 6.76 7.85
C THR A 171 -20.89 5.25 7.91
N ASP A 172 -20.12 4.81 8.88
CA ASP A 172 -19.51 3.47 8.92
C ASP A 172 -20.07 2.56 10.01
N GLY A 173 -20.90 3.11 10.91
CA GLY A 173 -21.46 2.41 12.06
C GLY A 173 -20.67 2.62 13.35
N ILE A 174 -21.12 2.03 14.45
CA ILE A 174 -20.58 2.25 15.79
C ILE A 174 -19.55 1.16 16.12
N PRO A 175 -18.30 1.52 16.48
CA PRO A 175 -17.32 0.53 16.88
C PRO A 175 -17.60 -0.02 18.29
N ARG A 176 -17.33 -1.32 18.48
CA ARG A 176 -17.40 -1.93 19.80
C ARG A 176 -16.24 -1.49 20.70
N TYR A 177 -15.06 -1.33 20.10
CA TYR A 177 -13.84 -0.92 20.79
C TYR A 177 -13.10 0.14 19.99
N ILE A 178 -12.49 1.08 20.70
CA ILE A 178 -11.48 1.98 20.13
C ILE A 178 -10.13 1.65 20.76
N ARG A 179 -9.12 1.43 19.91
CA ARG A 179 -7.74 1.25 20.33
C ARG A 179 -7.01 2.58 20.21
N SER A 180 -6.35 2.97 21.28
CA SER A 180 -5.57 4.21 21.36
C SER A 180 -4.25 3.96 22.07
N ASP A 181 -3.26 4.80 21.77
CA ASP A 181 -2.15 4.99 22.69
C ASP A 181 -2.63 5.79 23.93
N ASN A 182 -1.72 5.96 24.91
CA ASN A 182 -1.98 6.73 26.12
C ASN A 182 -1.70 8.24 25.92
N GLY A 183 -1.90 8.77 24.70
CA GLY A 183 -1.75 10.19 24.42
C GLY A 183 -2.70 11.05 25.24
N SER A 184 -2.22 12.18 25.76
CA SER A 184 -2.99 13.10 26.61
C SER A 184 -4.31 13.54 25.99
N GLU A 185 -4.32 13.69 24.66
CA GLU A 185 -5.51 14.09 23.90
C GLU A 185 -6.61 13.03 23.90
N PHE A 186 -6.26 11.73 23.97
CA PHE A 186 -7.22 10.64 24.00
C PHE A 186 -7.67 10.26 25.41
N ILE A 187 -6.88 10.58 26.43
CA ILE A 187 -7.20 10.38 27.86
C ILE A 187 -8.12 11.50 28.35
N ALA A 188 -8.28 12.59 27.61
CA ALA A 188 -9.11 13.72 28.00
C ALA A 188 -10.47 13.23 28.49
N GLN A 189 -10.86 13.65 29.71
CA GLN A 189 -12.09 13.21 30.41
C GLN A 189 -13.33 13.35 29.53
N LYS A 190 -13.41 14.41 28.72
CA LYS A 190 -14.49 14.68 27.78
C LYS A 190 -14.64 13.55 26.74
N ILE A 191 -13.55 13.04 26.19
CA ILE A 191 -13.55 11.94 25.21
C ILE A 191 -13.99 10.64 25.92
N GLN A 192 -13.43 10.36 27.08
CA GLN A 192 -13.76 9.14 27.83
C GLN A 192 -15.23 9.10 28.28
N THR A 193 -15.78 10.24 28.72
CA THR A 193 -17.19 10.35 29.06
C THR A 193 -18.08 10.09 27.86
N TRP A 194 -17.79 10.75 26.73
CA TRP A 194 -18.54 10.58 25.48
C TRP A 194 -18.50 9.14 24.97
N LEU A 195 -17.34 8.48 24.98
CA LEU A 195 -17.21 7.08 24.57
C LEU A 195 -18.05 6.16 25.45
N ARG A 196 -18.08 6.40 26.77
CA ARG A 196 -18.88 5.63 27.73
C ARG A 196 -20.36 5.79 27.48
N GLU A 197 -20.84 7.02 27.26
CA GLU A 197 -22.23 7.34 26.92
C GLU A 197 -22.69 6.63 25.64
N ASN A 198 -21.80 6.48 24.67
CA ASN A 198 -22.05 5.75 23.42
C ASN A 198 -21.73 4.24 23.51
N GLN A 199 -21.48 3.70 24.70
CA GLN A 199 -21.20 2.28 24.97
C GLN A 199 -19.95 1.74 24.24
N ILE A 200 -19.01 2.61 23.89
CA ILE A 200 -17.76 2.27 23.21
C ILE A 200 -16.68 2.04 24.27
N ARG A 201 -16.05 0.85 24.23
CA ARG A 201 -14.98 0.49 25.17
C ARG A 201 -13.62 0.91 24.61
N THR A 202 -12.79 1.54 25.44
CA THR A 202 -11.42 1.87 25.08
C THR A 202 -10.48 0.70 25.37
N ARG A 203 -9.62 0.36 24.41
CA ARG A 203 -8.50 -0.58 24.58
C ARG A 203 -7.20 0.20 24.50
N TYR A 204 -6.60 0.47 25.64
CA TYR A 204 -5.29 1.11 25.69
C TYR A 204 -4.18 0.13 25.34
N ILE A 205 -3.14 0.68 24.73
CA ILE A 205 -1.92 -0.05 24.43
C ILE A 205 -1.05 -0.03 25.68
N ASP A 206 -0.49 -1.18 26.02
CA ASP A 206 0.43 -1.28 27.16
C ASP A 206 1.63 -0.35 26.98
N PRO A 207 2.08 0.36 28.02
CA PRO A 207 3.26 1.19 27.97
C PRO A 207 4.46 0.39 27.41
N GLY A 208 5.15 0.93 26.40
CA GLY A 208 6.29 0.27 25.77
C GLY A 208 5.95 -0.85 24.77
N SER A 209 4.68 -1.07 24.45
CA SER A 209 4.21 -2.11 23.52
C SER A 209 3.69 -1.55 22.18
N PRO A 210 4.50 -0.83 21.38
CA PRO A 210 4.05 -0.22 20.12
C PRO A 210 3.52 -1.25 19.12
N ARG A 211 3.90 -2.52 19.25
CA ARG A 211 3.39 -3.61 18.38
C ARG A 211 1.88 -3.80 18.47
N GLN A 212 1.26 -3.41 19.58
CA GLN A 212 -0.20 -3.50 19.76
C GLN A 212 -0.94 -2.50 18.87
N ASN A 213 -0.25 -1.43 18.38
CA ASN A 213 -0.79 -0.47 17.40
C ASN A 213 -0.27 -0.68 15.97
N GLY A 214 0.22 -1.87 15.66
CA GLY A 214 0.87 -2.18 14.38
C GLY A 214 0.01 -1.92 13.14
N TYR A 215 -1.31 -1.88 13.29
CA TYR A 215 -2.22 -1.57 12.19
C TYR A 215 -2.09 -0.12 11.74
N ILE A 216 -2.19 0.82 12.67
CA ILE A 216 -2.10 2.24 12.34
C ILE A 216 -0.66 2.67 12.04
N GLU A 217 0.35 2.10 12.71
CA GLU A 217 1.75 2.33 12.36
C GLU A 217 2.06 1.91 10.91
N SER A 218 1.53 0.74 10.51
CA SER A 218 1.66 0.26 9.13
C SER A 218 0.94 1.17 8.14
N PHE A 219 -0.22 1.73 8.52
CA PHE A 219 -0.96 2.71 7.73
C PHE A 219 -0.15 4.02 7.62
N HIS A 220 0.32 4.59 8.72
CA HIS A 220 1.14 5.81 8.73
C HIS A 220 2.40 5.67 7.86
N SER A 221 3.05 4.51 7.91
CA SER A 221 4.21 4.24 7.05
C SER A 221 3.88 4.30 5.55
N ARG A 222 2.67 3.87 5.17
CA ARG A 222 2.20 3.94 3.78
C ARG A 222 1.74 5.35 3.42
N PHE A 223 0.94 5.96 4.27
CA PHE A 223 0.45 7.32 4.10
C PHE A 223 1.62 8.31 3.92
N ARG A 224 2.65 8.19 4.76
CA ARG A 224 3.87 8.99 4.61
C ARG A 224 4.60 8.70 3.30
N ASP A 225 4.75 7.43 2.92
CA ASP A 225 5.51 7.02 1.72
C ASP A 225 4.77 7.34 0.41
N GLU A 226 3.46 7.21 0.38
CA GLU A 226 2.65 7.27 -0.83
C GLU A 226 1.94 8.64 -1.01
N CYS A 227 1.79 9.44 0.05
CA CYS A 227 1.20 10.78 0.04
C CYS A 227 2.16 11.84 0.57
N LEU A 228 2.38 11.92 1.89
CA LEU A 228 3.05 13.05 2.52
C LEU A 228 4.47 13.34 1.98
N ASN A 229 5.25 12.31 1.66
CA ASN A 229 6.60 12.47 1.09
C ASN A 229 6.61 12.73 -0.43
N ARG A 230 5.45 12.79 -1.06
CA ARG A 230 5.34 13.01 -2.51
C ARG A 230 4.75 14.35 -2.88
N GLU A 231 3.90 14.85 -2.00
CA GLU A 231 3.14 16.06 -2.26
C GLU A 231 3.78 17.28 -1.58
N TRP A 232 3.72 18.41 -2.25
CA TRP A 232 4.15 19.69 -1.72
C TRP A 232 2.94 20.43 -1.16
N LEU A 233 2.70 20.25 0.13
CA LEU A 233 1.54 20.84 0.79
C LEU A 233 1.78 22.32 1.05
N LEU A 234 1.20 23.20 0.25
CA LEU A 234 1.45 24.65 0.31
C LEU A 234 0.77 25.29 1.51
N ASN A 235 -0.43 24.83 1.86
CA ASN A 235 -1.25 25.37 2.94
C ASN A 235 -2.21 24.32 3.51
N LEU A 236 -2.92 24.65 4.59
CA LEU A 236 -3.85 23.76 5.26
C LEU A 236 -5.04 23.32 4.37
N ARG A 237 -5.57 24.24 3.55
CA ARG A 237 -6.72 23.96 2.67
C ARG A 237 -6.34 22.91 1.62
N GLU A 238 -5.22 23.12 0.97
CA GLU A 238 -4.68 22.16 -0.02
C GLU A 238 -4.35 20.82 0.62
N ALA A 239 -3.70 20.84 1.80
CA ALA A 239 -3.40 19.61 2.54
C ALA A 239 -4.65 18.79 2.83
N ARG A 240 -5.78 19.42 3.18
CA ARG A 240 -7.05 18.73 3.39
C ARG A 240 -7.55 18.05 2.12
N VAL A 241 -7.49 18.73 0.98
CA VAL A 241 -7.95 18.19 -0.31
C VAL A 241 -7.08 17.02 -0.75
N VAL A 242 -5.75 17.20 -0.78
CA VAL A 242 -4.79 16.18 -1.23
C VAL A 242 -4.85 14.92 -0.33
N ILE A 243 -4.96 15.11 0.97
CA ILE A 243 -4.99 14.01 1.93
C ILE A 243 -6.34 13.26 1.85
N GLU A 244 -7.44 13.96 1.65
CA GLU A 244 -8.75 13.34 1.47
C GLU A 244 -8.82 12.53 0.15
N ASP A 245 -8.31 13.07 -0.94
CA ASP A 245 -8.18 12.35 -2.23
C ASP A 245 -7.33 11.07 -2.06
N TRP A 246 -6.20 11.17 -1.36
CA TRP A 246 -5.39 9.99 -1.06
C TRP A 246 -6.13 8.97 -0.18
N ARG A 247 -6.94 9.42 0.82
CA ARG A 247 -7.75 8.53 1.66
C ARG A 247 -8.76 7.75 0.84
N GLN A 248 -9.47 8.43 -0.07
CA GLN A 248 -10.42 7.80 -0.99
C GLN A 248 -9.70 6.80 -1.89
N HIS A 249 -8.57 7.19 -2.50
CA HIS A 249 -7.75 6.30 -3.30
C HIS A 249 -7.26 5.05 -2.51
N ASP A 250 -6.84 5.20 -1.25
CA ASP A 250 -6.41 4.05 -0.41
C ASP A 250 -7.56 3.08 -0.15
N ASN A 251 -8.79 3.57 0.00
CA ASN A 251 -9.98 2.77 0.27
C ASN A 251 -10.56 2.11 -0.99
N GLU A 252 -10.59 2.80 -2.12
CA GLU A 252 -11.36 2.42 -3.31
C GLU A 252 -10.51 1.79 -4.41
N GLU A 253 -9.26 2.20 -4.55
CA GLU A 253 -8.42 1.81 -5.70
C GLU A 253 -7.18 1.03 -5.31
N ARG A 254 -6.63 1.29 -4.12
CA ARG A 254 -5.35 0.73 -3.71
C ARG A 254 -5.43 -0.74 -3.33
N PRO A 255 -4.65 -1.66 -3.97
CA PRO A 255 -4.64 -3.07 -3.58
C PRO A 255 -3.93 -3.29 -2.24
N HIS A 256 -4.61 -3.89 -1.26
CA HIS A 256 -4.10 -4.21 0.06
C HIS A 256 -3.65 -5.67 0.13
N SER A 257 -2.36 -5.92 0.38
CA SER A 257 -1.81 -7.28 0.40
C SER A 257 -2.42 -8.18 1.48
N ARG A 258 -2.88 -7.60 2.59
CA ARG A 258 -3.54 -8.31 3.69
C ARG A 258 -4.97 -8.71 3.36
N LEU A 259 -5.59 -8.03 2.39
CA LEU A 259 -6.94 -8.31 1.90
C LEU A 259 -6.90 -9.10 0.57
N GLY A 260 -5.86 -9.89 0.33
CA GLY A 260 -5.72 -10.63 -0.92
C GLY A 260 -5.53 -9.75 -2.16
N TYR A 261 -5.07 -8.52 -1.99
CA TYR A 261 -4.97 -7.47 -3.02
C TYR A 261 -6.32 -6.88 -3.45
N LEU A 262 -7.38 -7.10 -2.69
CA LEU A 262 -8.60 -6.31 -2.80
C LEU A 262 -8.39 -4.91 -2.19
N THR A 263 -9.22 -3.96 -2.58
CA THR A 263 -9.36 -2.69 -1.88
C THR A 263 -10.20 -2.88 -0.61
N PRO A 264 -10.10 -2.02 0.40
CA PRO A 264 -10.98 -2.06 1.58
C PRO A 264 -12.46 -2.09 1.23
N GLU A 265 -12.90 -1.25 0.28
CA GLU A 265 -14.30 -1.19 -0.16
C GLU A 265 -14.75 -2.51 -0.83
N THR A 266 -13.97 -3.03 -1.77
CA THR A 266 -14.29 -4.30 -2.44
C THR A 266 -14.30 -5.46 -1.43
N PHE A 267 -13.38 -5.44 -0.44
CA PHE A 267 -13.33 -6.45 0.60
C PHE A 267 -14.61 -6.43 1.45
N LEU A 268 -15.08 -5.26 1.89
CA LEU A 268 -16.32 -5.10 2.66
C LEU A 268 -17.55 -5.48 1.84
N ALA A 269 -17.61 -5.09 0.56
CA ALA A 269 -18.73 -5.45 -0.32
C ALA A 269 -18.86 -6.98 -0.46
N ASN A 270 -17.73 -7.68 -0.64
CA ASN A 270 -17.74 -9.15 -0.74
C ASN A 270 -18.19 -9.85 0.54
N GLN A 271 -17.98 -9.25 1.73
CA GLN A 271 -18.45 -9.80 2.99
C GLN A 271 -19.98 -9.68 3.15
N LYS A 272 -20.57 -8.60 2.63
CA LYS A 272 -22.02 -8.40 2.67
C LYS A 272 -22.80 -9.36 1.75
N VAL A 273 -22.14 -9.89 0.72
CA VAL A 273 -22.74 -10.83 -0.26
C VAL A 273 -22.72 -12.29 0.23
N SER A 274 -21.99 -12.62 1.31
CA SER A 274 -21.85 -13.98 1.83
C SER A 274 -22.45 -14.18 3.24
N PRO A 275 -23.75 -13.91 3.50
CA PRO A 275 -24.36 -14.23 4.81
C PRO A 275 -25.08 -15.59 4.85
N GLU A 276 -25.14 -16.39 3.78
CA GLU A 276 -26.01 -17.59 3.75
C GLU A 276 -25.33 -18.86 3.23
N VAL A 277 -24.18 -19.28 3.78
CA VAL A 277 -23.79 -20.71 3.67
C VAL A 277 -23.07 -21.12 4.95
N GLY A 278 -23.82 -21.55 5.97
CA GLY A 278 -23.17 -22.09 7.16
C GLY A 278 -24.05 -22.35 8.39
N GLN A 279 -25.34 -22.62 8.20
CA GLN A 279 -26.14 -23.28 9.26
C GLN A 279 -26.92 -24.44 8.65
N ASN A 280 -26.21 -25.54 8.42
CA ASN A 280 -26.80 -26.89 8.38
C ASN A 280 -25.65 -27.92 8.37
N ARG A 281 -25.16 -28.28 9.55
CA ARG A 281 -24.81 -29.66 9.92
C ARG A 281 -24.41 -29.72 11.38
#